data_084369396a49b3cef210be6684b05772
#
_entry.id   084369396a49b3cef210be6684b05772
#
_cell.length_a   1.000
_cell.length_b   1.000
_cell.length_c   1.000
_cell.angle_alpha   90.00
_cell.angle_beta   90.00
_cell.angle_gamma   90.00
#
_symmetry.space_group_name_H-M   'P 1'
#
loop_
_entity.id
_entity.type
_entity.pdbx_description
1 polymer ?
#
loop_
_entity_poly.entity_id
_entity_poly.type
_entity_poly.pdbx_seq_one_letter_code
_entity_poly.pdbx_strand_id
1 'polypeptide(L)'
;MVLPVGTVIWKKLTKRPPKYSSAALKSFSYFFPATWTERRWWVFVCITAGVCEEALFRGFMLRYLHVFPWTLNLTLALLISSVIFGFNHLYQGGGGVAGSAIVGFLFGLLFLLTGNLLLPIIFHGVIDLRMLAILRPPADAPS
;
A
#
# COMPACT_ATOMS: atom_id res chain seq x y z
N MET A 1 -0.91 -1.76 -1.30
CA MET A 1 -0.93 -1.99 -2.77
C MET A 1 -0.81 -0.66 -3.47
N VAL A 2 0.39 -0.32 -3.92
CA VAL A 2 0.71 0.98 -4.50
C VAL A 2 0.88 0.82 -6.00
N LEU A 3 -0.17 1.12 -6.78
CA LEU A 3 0.10 1.51 -8.15
C LEU A 3 0.92 2.81 -8.09
N PRO A 4 2.02 2.92 -8.82
CA PRO A 4 2.83 4.13 -8.77
C PRO A 4 1.94 5.34 -9.14
N VAL A 5 1.89 6.31 -8.23
CA VAL A 5 1.12 7.57 -8.41
C VAL A 5 1.42 8.19 -9.77
N GLY A 6 2.66 8.04 -10.25
CA GLY A 6 3.10 8.47 -11.56
C GLY A 6 2.29 7.88 -12.74
N THR A 7 1.76 6.66 -12.63
CA THR A 7 1.01 6.06 -13.74
C THR A 7 -0.40 6.64 -13.89
N VAL A 8 -1.01 7.07 -12.78
CA VAL A 8 -2.32 7.73 -12.80
C VAL A 8 -2.19 9.13 -13.37
N ILE A 9 -1.16 9.86 -12.94
CA ILE A 9 -0.84 11.19 -13.46
C ILE A 9 -0.47 11.10 -14.94
N TRP A 10 0.36 10.14 -15.32
CA TRP A 10 0.77 9.92 -16.72
C TRP A 10 -0.42 9.61 -17.64
N LYS A 11 -1.35 8.75 -17.21
CA LYS A 11 -2.56 8.43 -17.97
C LYS A 11 -3.45 9.64 -18.18
N LYS A 12 -3.52 10.55 -17.20
CA LYS A 12 -4.29 11.80 -17.29
C LYS A 12 -3.63 12.84 -18.22
N LEU A 13 -2.29 12.89 -18.23
CA LEU A 13 -1.52 13.85 -19.02
C LEU A 13 -1.30 13.43 -20.46
N THR A 14 -1.11 12.12 -20.73
CA THR A 14 -0.69 11.63 -22.07
C THR A 14 -1.79 10.95 -22.86
N LYS A 15 -2.98 10.70 -22.26
CA LYS A 15 -4.07 9.89 -22.82
C LYS A 15 -3.64 8.50 -23.31
N ARG A 16 -2.41 8.06 -22.98
CA ARG A 16 -1.90 6.73 -23.33
C ARG A 16 -2.14 5.78 -22.14
N PRO A 17 -2.71 4.59 -22.37
CA PRO A 17 -2.80 3.59 -21.32
C PRO A 17 -1.36 3.23 -20.88
N PRO A 18 -1.12 3.07 -19.56
CA PRO A 18 0.17 2.56 -19.10
C PRO A 18 0.43 1.21 -19.80
N LYS A 19 1.67 0.99 -20.26
CA LYS A 19 2.13 -0.29 -20.81
C LYS A 19 2.28 -1.34 -19.69
N TYR A 20 1.18 -1.66 -19.02
CA TYR A 20 1.16 -2.91 -18.25
C TYR A 20 0.86 -4.03 -19.25
N SER A 21 1.71 -5.05 -19.29
CA SER A 21 1.42 -6.24 -20.07
C SER A 21 0.06 -6.77 -19.61
N SER A 22 -0.80 -7.10 -20.54
CA SER A 22 -2.13 -7.68 -20.25
C SER A 22 -2.05 -8.90 -19.33
N ALA A 23 -0.90 -9.59 -19.29
CA ALA A 23 -0.61 -10.70 -18.39
C ALA A 23 -0.44 -10.24 -16.92
N ALA A 24 0.26 -9.15 -16.65
CA ALA A 24 0.41 -8.63 -15.29
C ALA A 24 -0.95 -8.16 -14.74
N LEU A 25 -1.77 -7.49 -15.53
CA LEU A 25 -3.13 -7.11 -15.13
C LEU A 25 -4.03 -8.33 -14.89
N LYS A 26 -3.93 -9.39 -15.69
CA LYS A 26 -4.67 -10.64 -15.49
C LYS A 26 -4.26 -11.37 -14.20
N SER A 27 -2.97 -11.43 -13.89
CA SER A 27 -2.48 -12.04 -12.64
C SER A 27 -2.96 -11.29 -11.40
N PHE A 28 -3.13 -9.97 -11.50
CA PHE A 28 -3.61 -9.14 -10.40
C PHE A 28 -5.12 -9.00 -10.34
N SER A 29 -5.84 -9.20 -11.44
CA SER A 29 -7.30 -9.02 -11.48
C SER A 29 -8.03 -9.95 -10.50
N TYR A 30 -7.44 -11.12 -10.21
CA TYR A 30 -8.01 -12.07 -9.25
C TYR A 30 -8.09 -11.54 -7.80
N PHE A 31 -7.23 -10.58 -7.44
CA PHE A 31 -7.20 -9.98 -6.10
C PHE A 31 -8.09 -8.72 -5.99
N PHE A 32 -8.72 -8.28 -7.07
CA PHE A 32 -9.50 -7.05 -7.06
C PHE A 32 -11.01 -7.32 -7.11
N PRO A 33 -11.78 -6.48 -6.43
CA PRO A 33 -13.22 -6.62 -6.41
C PRO A 33 -13.79 -6.37 -7.82
N ALA A 34 -14.44 -7.41 -8.38
CA ALA A 34 -15.09 -7.39 -9.67
C ALA A 34 -16.59 -7.04 -9.59
N THR A 35 -17.23 -7.31 -8.45
CA THR A 35 -18.65 -7.07 -8.19
C THR A 35 -18.86 -5.93 -7.19
N TRP A 36 -20.08 -5.38 -7.13
CA TRP A 36 -20.41 -4.34 -6.17
C TRP A 36 -20.35 -4.83 -4.72
N THR A 37 -20.72 -6.08 -4.48
CA THR A 37 -20.63 -6.72 -3.15
C THR A 37 -19.18 -6.85 -2.71
N GLU A 38 -18.29 -7.33 -3.59
CA GLU A 38 -16.86 -7.43 -3.29
C GLU A 38 -16.23 -6.05 -3.03
N ARG A 39 -16.68 -5.00 -3.71
CA ARG A 39 -16.21 -3.62 -3.48
C ARG A 39 -16.55 -3.10 -2.09
N ARG A 40 -17.72 -3.46 -1.56
CA ARG A 40 -18.10 -3.13 -0.18
C ARG A 40 -17.18 -3.82 0.82
N TRP A 41 -16.92 -5.12 0.62
CA TRP A 41 -15.98 -5.87 1.45
C TRP A 41 -14.56 -5.34 1.32
N TRP A 42 -14.16 -4.87 0.14
CA TRP A 42 -12.84 -4.27 -0.07
C TRP A 42 -12.59 -3.04 0.82
N VAL A 43 -13.61 -2.26 1.14
CA VAL A 43 -13.47 -1.14 2.10
C VAL A 43 -13.02 -1.65 3.46
N PHE A 44 -13.62 -2.74 3.95
CA PHE A 44 -13.21 -3.35 5.22
C PHE A 44 -11.78 -3.90 5.14
N VAL A 45 -11.41 -4.51 4.03
CA VAL A 45 -10.04 -4.98 3.80
C VAL A 45 -9.06 -3.80 3.88
N CYS A 46 -9.32 -2.68 3.22
CA CYS A 46 -8.46 -1.49 3.25
C CYS A 46 -8.32 -0.91 4.67
N ILE A 47 -9.42 -0.85 5.42
CA ILE A 47 -9.39 -0.36 6.81
C ILE A 47 -8.58 -1.33 7.68
N THR A 48 -8.84 -2.63 7.56
CA THR A 48 -8.15 -3.66 8.36
C THR A 48 -6.67 -3.71 8.01
N ALA A 49 -6.30 -3.67 6.73
CA ALA A 49 -4.92 -3.62 6.28
C ALA A 49 -4.21 -2.38 6.85
N GLY A 50 -4.79 -1.19 6.71
CA GLY A 50 -4.24 0.05 7.25
C GLY A 50 -3.99 -0.04 8.75
N VAL A 51 -4.94 -0.55 9.52
CA VAL A 51 -4.79 -0.70 10.98
C VAL A 51 -3.72 -1.75 11.33
N CYS A 52 -3.83 -2.96 10.77
CA CYS A 52 -2.96 -4.08 11.14
C CYS A 52 -1.52 -3.85 10.69
N GLU A 53 -1.33 -3.37 9.46
CA GLU A 53 0.01 -3.15 8.91
C GLU A 53 0.70 -1.98 9.62
N GLU A 54 0.02 -0.86 9.88
CA GLU A 54 0.63 0.24 10.60
C GLU A 54 0.94 -0.12 12.06
N ALA A 55 0.05 -0.85 12.74
CA ALA A 55 0.33 -1.36 14.09
C ALA A 55 1.55 -2.29 14.10
N LEU A 56 1.66 -3.18 13.11
CA LEU A 56 2.78 -4.12 13.02
C LEU A 56 4.09 -3.41 12.68
N PHE A 57 4.11 -2.57 11.65
CA PHE A 57 5.35 -1.99 11.13
C PHE A 57 5.81 -0.76 11.92
N ARG A 58 4.92 0.15 12.29
CA ARG A 58 5.25 1.41 12.99
C ARG A 58 5.08 1.27 14.49
N GLY A 59 4.02 0.61 14.92
CA GLY A 59 3.78 0.37 16.34
C GLY A 59 4.76 -0.63 16.95
N PHE A 60 4.95 -1.77 16.30
CA PHE A 60 5.76 -2.87 16.85
C PHE A 60 7.16 -2.95 16.24
N MET A 61 7.29 -3.21 14.94
CA MET A 61 8.58 -3.56 14.31
C MET A 61 9.61 -2.43 14.44
N LEU A 62 9.21 -1.19 14.15
CA LEU A 62 10.11 -0.04 14.27
C LEU A 62 10.64 0.09 15.71
N ARG A 63 9.77 -0.05 16.71
CA ARG A 63 10.16 -0.02 18.12
C ARG A 63 11.03 -1.21 18.50
N TYR A 64 10.69 -2.41 18.04
CA TYR A 64 11.46 -3.62 18.32
C TYR A 64 12.90 -3.51 17.78
N LEU A 65 13.07 -3.04 16.57
CA LEU A 65 14.40 -2.84 15.97
C LEU A 65 15.20 -1.73 16.69
N HIS A 66 14.52 -0.69 17.16
CA HIS A 66 15.18 0.46 17.81
C HIS A 66 15.56 0.18 19.27
N VAL A 67 14.73 -0.52 20.02
CA VAL A 67 14.87 -0.64 21.50
C VAL A 67 15.52 -1.96 21.89
N PHE A 68 15.01 -3.10 21.46
CA PHE A 68 15.46 -4.42 21.92
C PHE A 68 15.05 -5.52 20.93
N PRO A 69 15.91 -6.53 20.69
CA PRO A 69 17.29 -6.71 21.22
C PRO A 69 18.38 -5.98 20.41
N TRP A 70 18.00 -5.33 19.30
CA TRP A 70 18.95 -4.87 18.27
C TRP A 70 19.56 -3.50 18.56
N THR A 71 18.84 -2.65 19.30
CA THR A 71 19.28 -1.28 19.65
C THR A 71 19.79 -0.46 18.46
N LEU A 72 19.20 -0.67 17.28
CA LEU A 72 19.58 0.05 16.07
C LEU A 72 19.27 1.53 16.22
N ASN A 73 20.09 2.38 15.59
CA ASN A 73 19.69 3.78 15.49
C ASN A 73 18.36 3.91 14.73
N LEU A 74 17.61 4.97 15.05
CA LEU A 74 16.24 5.13 14.58
C LEU A 74 16.13 5.18 13.04
N THR A 75 17.10 5.78 12.38
CA THR A 75 17.16 5.85 10.92
C THR A 75 17.30 4.47 10.31
N LEU A 76 18.21 3.65 10.84
CA LEU A 76 18.43 2.29 10.34
C LEU A 76 17.21 1.40 10.62
N ALA A 77 16.59 1.52 11.79
CA ALA A 77 15.35 0.82 12.12
C ALA A 77 14.22 1.18 11.15
N LEU A 78 14.08 2.47 10.82
CA LEU A 78 13.11 2.97 9.85
C LEU A 78 13.38 2.39 8.45
N LEU A 79 14.62 2.42 7.98
CA LEU A 79 14.99 1.87 6.67
C LEU A 79 14.71 0.36 6.58
N ILE A 80 15.13 -0.41 7.57
CA ILE A 80 14.90 -1.86 7.61
C ILE A 80 13.40 -2.17 7.63
N SER A 81 12.63 -1.52 8.50
CA SER A 81 11.18 -1.70 8.57
C SER A 81 10.51 -1.39 7.24
N SER A 82 10.95 -0.33 6.55
CA SER A 82 10.42 0.08 5.25
C SER A 82 10.75 -0.90 4.14
N VAL A 83 11.95 -1.45 4.13
CA VAL A 83 12.37 -2.48 3.17
C VAL A 83 11.56 -3.77 3.37
N ILE A 84 11.39 -4.21 4.62
CA ILE A 84 10.57 -5.39 4.94
C ILE A 84 9.11 -5.14 4.53
N PHE A 85 8.57 -3.95 4.78
CA PHE A 85 7.24 -3.56 4.32
C PHE A 85 7.12 -3.65 2.80
N GLY A 86 8.13 -3.20 2.05
CA GLY A 86 8.20 -3.36 0.60
C GLY A 86 8.16 -4.82 0.17
N PHE A 87 8.95 -5.69 0.81
CA PHE A 87 8.97 -7.12 0.48
C PHE A 87 7.65 -7.85 0.76
N ASN A 88 6.85 -7.42 1.72
CA ASN A 88 5.49 -7.95 1.91
C ASN A 88 4.60 -7.73 0.68
N HIS A 89 4.98 -6.81 -0.20
CA HIS A 89 4.28 -6.51 -1.44
C HIS A 89 4.93 -7.15 -2.68
N LEU A 90 5.73 -8.22 -2.49
CA LEU A 90 6.45 -8.92 -3.57
C LEU A 90 5.52 -9.41 -4.68
N TYR A 91 4.28 -9.76 -4.33
CA TYR A 91 3.26 -10.16 -5.29
C TYR A 91 2.90 -9.07 -6.32
N GLN A 92 3.27 -7.80 -6.06
CA GLN A 92 3.09 -6.68 -6.99
C GLN A 92 4.28 -6.51 -7.97
N GLY A 93 5.30 -7.38 -7.89
CA GLY A 93 6.52 -7.27 -8.66
C GLY A 93 7.47 -6.19 -8.16
N GLY A 94 8.66 -6.06 -8.79
CA GLY A 94 9.72 -5.18 -8.30
C GLY A 94 9.32 -3.71 -8.16
N GLY A 95 8.49 -3.19 -9.06
CA GLY A 95 7.96 -1.82 -8.95
C GLY A 95 7.02 -1.64 -7.76
N GLY A 96 6.24 -2.67 -7.42
CA GLY A 96 5.39 -2.70 -6.24
C GLY A 96 6.22 -2.70 -4.96
N VAL A 97 7.22 -3.56 -4.88
CA VAL A 97 8.17 -3.63 -3.75
C VAL A 97 8.81 -2.27 -3.49
N ALA A 98 9.39 -1.65 -4.52
CA ALA A 98 10.04 -0.36 -4.38
C ALA A 98 9.04 0.74 -3.96
N GLY A 99 7.88 0.78 -4.60
CA GLY A 99 6.83 1.75 -4.27
C GLY A 99 6.31 1.59 -2.83
N SER A 100 6.07 0.35 -2.40
CA SER A 100 5.63 0.06 -1.03
C SER A 100 6.72 0.38 0.00
N ALA A 101 8.00 0.11 -0.31
CA ALA A 101 9.10 0.48 0.58
C ALA A 101 9.18 2.01 0.76
N ILE A 102 9.01 2.79 -0.32
CA ILE A 102 8.99 4.27 -0.25
C ILE A 102 7.79 4.75 0.60
N VAL A 103 6.60 4.23 0.35
CA VAL A 103 5.41 4.57 1.15
C VAL A 103 5.61 4.14 2.60
N GLY A 104 6.19 2.96 2.80
CA GLY A 104 6.57 2.47 4.13
C GLY A 104 7.48 3.43 4.88
N PHE A 105 8.49 3.96 4.19
CA PHE A 105 9.38 4.97 4.75
C PHE A 105 8.65 6.27 5.10
N LEU A 106 7.81 6.78 4.21
CA LEU A 106 7.05 8.01 4.44
C LEU A 106 6.09 7.89 5.62
N PHE A 107 5.40 6.75 5.76
CA PHE A 107 4.50 6.51 6.89
C PHE A 107 5.27 6.34 8.21
N GLY A 108 6.44 5.67 8.16
CA GLY A 108 7.30 5.59 9.33
C GLY A 108 7.83 6.96 9.76
N LEU A 109 8.24 7.79 8.80
CA LEU A 109 8.66 9.16 9.07
C LEU A 109 7.51 10.00 9.64
N LEU A 110 6.30 9.89 9.07
CA LEU A 110 5.10 10.56 9.57
C LEU A 110 4.80 10.16 11.02
N PHE A 111 4.89 8.85 11.32
CA PHE A 111 4.72 8.34 12.68
C PHE A 111 5.78 8.91 13.64
N LEU A 112 7.05 8.92 13.23
CA LEU A 112 8.14 9.42 14.09
C LEU A 112 8.03 10.93 14.35
N LEU A 113 7.59 11.72 13.36
CA LEU A 113 7.43 13.15 13.48
C LEU A 113 6.21 13.55 14.33
N THR A 114 5.16 12.75 14.29
CA THR A 114 3.88 13.09 14.95
C THR A 114 3.62 12.33 16.24
N GLY A 115 4.31 11.22 16.47
CA GLY A 115 4.01 10.29 17.55
C GLY A 115 2.61 9.65 17.44
N ASN A 116 1.94 9.80 16.30
CA ASN A 116 0.54 9.43 16.12
C ASN A 116 0.38 8.36 15.03
N LEU A 117 -0.06 7.19 15.43
CA LEU A 117 -0.27 6.05 14.50
C LEU A 117 -1.54 6.22 13.65
N LEU A 118 -2.50 7.02 14.10
CA LEU A 118 -3.76 7.22 13.38
C LEU A 118 -3.56 7.88 12.01
N LEU A 119 -2.59 8.80 11.90
CA LEU A 119 -2.30 9.47 10.63
C LEU A 119 -1.81 8.49 9.55
N PRO A 120 -0.76 7.67 9.78
CA PRO A 120 -0.38 6.63 8.83
C PRO A 120 -1.52 5.67 8.49
N ILE A 121 -2.33 5.25 9.47
CA ILE A 121 -3.50 4.37 9.26
C ILE A 121 -4.49 5.00 8.27
N ILE A 122 -4.85 6.26 8.48
CA ILE A 122 -5.79 6.96 7.59
C ILE A 122 -5.22 7.07 6.17
N PHE A 123 -3.97 7.52 6.04
CA PHE A 123 -3.35 7.65 4.72
C PHE A 123 -3.18 6.31 4.02
N HIS A 124 -2.86 5.24 4.75
CA HIS A 124 -2.79 3.89 4.22
C HIS A 124 -4.13 3.45 3.65
N GLY A 125 -5.20 3.53 4.45
CA GLY A 125 -6.54 3.19 4.00
C GLY A 125 -6.99 4.01 2.78
N VAL A 126 -6.69 5.30 2.73
CA VAL A 126 -6.98 6.17 1.57
C VAL A 126 -6.21 5.72 0.33
N ILE A 127 -4.93 5.37 0.48
CA ILE A 127 -4.11 4.85 -0.63
C ILE A 127 -4.69 3.55 -1.18
N ASP A 128 -5.14 2.64 -0.33
CA ASP A 128 -5.72 1.38 -0.75
C ASP A 128 -7.10 1.57 -1.38
N LEU A 129 -7.94 2.42 -0.79
CA LEU A 129 -9.26 2.73 -1.30
C LEU A 129 -9.24 3.36 -2.71
N ARG A 130 -8.15 4.05 -3.09
CA ARG A 130 -8.04 4.60 -4.46
C ARG A 130 -8.15 3.53 -5.54
N MET A 131 -7.86 2.25 -5.22
CA MET A 131 -8.03 1.14 -6.16
C MET A 131 -9.46 0.99 -6.61
N LEU A 132 -10.43 1.26 -5.74
CA LEU A 132 -11.85 1.28 -6.10
C LEU A 132 -12.20 2.36 -7.14
N ALA A 133 -11.46 3.46 -7.14
CA ALA A 133 -11.66 4.53 -8.12
C ALA A 133 -11.01 4.21 -9.49
N ILE A 134 -9.92 3.42 -9.47
CA ILE A 134 -9.17 3.05 -10.68
C ILE A 134 -9.80 1.86 -11.39
N LEU A 135 -10.24 0.86 -10.61
CA LEU A 135 -10.85 -0.37 -11.11
C LEU A 135 -12.38 -0.27 -10.96
N ARG A 136 -13.03 0.22 -12.00
CA ARG A 136 -14.49 0.22 -12.06
C ARG A 136 -14.97 -1.14 -12.55
N PRO A 137 -15.99 -1.75 -11.92
CA PRO A 137 -16.62 -2.93 -12.46
C PRO A 137 -17.24 -2.60 -13.83
N PRO A 138 -17.39 -3.59 -14.72
CA PRO A 138 -18.17 -3.45 -15.92
C PRO A 138 -19.58 -2.97 -15.59
N ALA A 139 -20.24 -2.25 -16.51
CA ALA A 139 -21.58 -1.70 -16.29
C ALA A 139 -22.64 -2.79 -16.02
N ASP A 140 -22.39 -4.00 -16.49
CA ASP A 140 -23.19 -5.21 -16.37
C ASP A 140 -22.75 -6.15 -15.24
N ALA A 141 -21.85 -5.69 -14.34
CA ALA A 141 -21.41 -6.50 -13.22
C ALA A 141 -22.58 -6.83 -12.27
N PRO A 142 -22.71 -8.10 -11.84
CA PRO A 142 -23.74 -8.48 -10.89
C PRO A 142 -23.60 -7.74 -9.56
N SER A 143 -24.73 -7.48 -8.93
CA SER A 143 -24.84 -6.81 -7.63
C SER A 143 -24.25 -7.62 -6.47
#